data_e87394a6ce3dac2b4d8702a7bf390d0a
#
_entry.id   e87394a6ce3dac2b4d8702a7bf390d0a
#
_cell.length_a   1.000
_cell.length_b   1.000
_cell.length_c   1.000
_cell.angle_alpha   90.00
_cell.angle_beta   90.00
_cell.angle_gamma   90.00
#
_symmetry.space_group_name_H-M   'P 1'
#
loop_
_entity.id
_entity.type
_entity.pdbx_description
1 polymer ?
#
loop_
_entity_poly.entity_id
_entity_poly.type
_entity_poly.pdbx_seq_one_letter_code
_entity_poly.pdbx_strand_id
1 'polypeptide(L)'
;MPLVAYLFFASGINNFAKLPILTDSIQDLESLSNHSFENNISIVTFLGNDIEDREGDALNLNQKIYKRFYQFKDFQFVSIVPEGNELKSKNLKEKLSSGTNTDMKNWYFIHLPDSKIISLYNNLSTNIELGNDLGLPYAFIIDKSKALRGRDDDDGIKFGYDSRSVADINNNMLDDVKICLLYTSDAADE
;
A
#
# COMPACT_ATOMS: atom_id res chain seq x y z
N MET A 1 -1.64 22.46 3.95
CA MET A 1 -2.73 21.69 4.59
C MET A 1 -4.14 21.92 3.97
N PRO A 2 -4.39 22.87 3.06
CA PRO A 2 -5.73 23.02 2.48
C PRO A 2 -6.22 21.80 1.65
N LEU A 3 -5.30 21.04 1.06
CA LEU A 3 -5.65 19.90 0.21
C LEU A 3 -6.25 18.72 0.98
N VAL A 4 -5.73 18.43 2.18
CA VAL A 4 -6.23 17.34 3.05
C VAL A 4 -7.63 17.70 3.56
N ALA A 5 -7.81 18.93 4.04
CA ALA A 5 -9.11 19.43 4.46
C ALA A 5 -10.14 19.39 3.32
N TYR A 6 -9.74 19.78 2.11
CA TYR A 6 -10.60 19.73 0.92
C TYR A 6 -11.06 18.31 0.58
N LEU A 7 -10.15 17.32 0.62
CA LEU A 7 -10.49 15.92 0.39
C LEU A 7 -11.52 15.38 1.39
N PHE A 8 -11.45 15.83 2.66
CA PHE A 8 -12.43 15.46 3.69
C PHE A 8 -13.79 16.10 3.48
N PHE A 9 -13.84 17.39 3.21
CA PHE A 9 -15.09 18.09 2.92
C PHE A 9 -15.77 17.61 1.64
N ALA A 10 -14.98 17.27 0.61
CA ALA A 10 -15.51 16.78 -0.65
C ALA A 10 -16.04 15.34 -0.58
N SER A 11 -15.59 14.53 0.38
CA SER A 11 -15.99 13.12 0.54
C SER A 11 -17.17 12.91 1.51
N GLY A 12 -17.59 13.95 2.24
CA GLY A 12 -18.70 13.85 3.21
C GLY A 12 -18.42 12.92 4.40
N ILE A 13 -17.15 12.61 4.68
CA ILE A 13 -16.76 11.75 5.79
C ILE A 13 -16.87 12.56 7.09
N ASN A 14 -17.99 12.38 7.79
CA ASN A 14 -18.25 13.02 9.08
C ASN A 14 -17.86 12.18 10.30
N ASN A 15 -17.31 10.98 10.11
CA ASN A 15 -16.88 10.09 11.20
C ASN A 15 -15.37 9.92 11.15
N PHE A 16 -14.67 10.50 12.10
CA PHE A 16 -13.25 10.33 12.36
C PHE A 16 -12.96 8.99 13.05
N ALA A 17 -13.41 7.87 12.47
CA ALA A 17 -13.07 6.55 12.98
C ALA A 17 -11.61 6.25 12.66
N LYS A 18 -10.79 5.95 13.66
CA LYS A 18 -9.46 5.37 13.44
C LYS A 18 -9.63 3.97 12.86
N LEU A 19 -8.85 3.65 11.83
CA LEU A 19 -8.74 2.25 11.41
C LEU A 19 -8.12 1.42 12.53
N PRO A 20 -8.61 0.19 12.79
CA PRO A 20 -7.98 -0.73 13.72
C PRO A 20 -6.52 -1.01 13.37
N ILE A 21 -5.71 -1.21 14.40
CA ILE A 21 -4.39 -1.85 14.26
C ILE A 21 -4.65 -3.35 14.23
N LEU A 22 -4.32 -3.99 13.11
CA LEU A 22 -4.47 -5.44 12.95
C LEU A 22 -3.19 -6.18 13.33
N THR A 23 -2.04 -5.60 13.00
CA THR A 23 -0.72 -6.10 13.41
C THR A 23 0.14 -4.91 13.77
N ASP A 24 0.68 -4.93 14.97
CA ASP A 24 1.58 -3.90 15.46
C ASP A 24 3.04 -4.21 15.09
N SER A 25 3.86 -3.18 14.95
CA SER A 25 5.31 -3.29 14.81
C SER A 25 5.79 -4.18 13.64
N ILE A 26 5.29 -3.91 12.44
CA ILE A 26 5.77 -4.58 11.23
C ILE A 26 7.27 -4.36 11.06
N GLN A 27 8.00 -5.41 10.65
CA GLN A 27 9.43 -5.35 10.34
C GLN A 27 9.70 -4.25 9.31
N ASP A 28 10.61 -3.33 9.63
CA ASP A 28 10.97 -2.26 8.72
C ASP A 28 11.84 -2.73 7.57
N LEU A 29 11.80 -1.98 6.48
CA LEU A 29 12.61 -2.21 5.29
C LEU A 29 14.06 -1.79 5.44
N GLU A 30 14.41 -0.93 6.41
CA GLU A 30 15.78 -0.40 6.59
C GLU A 30 16.85 -1.48 6.64
N SER A 31 16.54 -2.64 7.23
CA SER A 31 17.44 -3.78 7.26
C SER A 31 17.56 -4.54 5.93
N LEU A 32 16.68 -4.26 4.97
CA LEU A 32 16.53 -4.97 3.70
C LEU A 32 16.79 -4.08 2.49
N SER A 33 16.63 -2.76 2.65
CA SER A 33 16.76 -1.77 1.57
C SER A 33 17.07 -0.39 2.15
N ASN A 34 17.24 0.62 1.27
CA ASN A 34 17.39 2.03 1.67
C ASN A 34 16.05 2.75 1.93
N HIS A 35 14.97 2.00 2.15
CA HIS A 35 13.63 2.53 2.39
C HIS A 35 13.13 2.12 3.76
N SER A 36 12.18 2.88 4.31
CA SER A 36 11.56 2.61 5.60
C SER A 36 10.06 2.79 5.53
N PHE A 37 9.32 2.02 6.30
CA PHE A 37 7.89 2.27 6.58
C PHE A 37 7.70 3.37 7.61
N GLU A 38 8.67 3.56 8.50
CA GLU A 38 8.57 4.54 9.58
C GLU A 38 8.35 5.95 9.02
N ASN A 39 7.43 6.68 9.64
CA ASN A 39 7.02 8.03 9.25
C ASN A 39 6.36 8.14 7.84
N ASN A 40 5.98 7.02 7.24
CA ASN A 40 5.29 6.98 5.96
C ASN A 40 3.96 6.23 6.06
N ILE A 41 2.94 6.69 5.32
CA ILE A 41 1.80 5.86 4.96
C ILE A 41 2.21 5.06 3.73
N SER A 42 2.32 3.76 3.89
CA SER A 42 2.86 2.86 2.86
C SER A 42 1.76 1.92 2.35
N ILE A 43 1.56 1.91 1.04
CA ILE A 43 0.78 0.89 0.37
C ILE A 43 1.74 -0.19 -0.08
N VAL A 44 1.60 -1.40 0.48
CA VAL A 44 2.51 -2.52 0.24
C VAL A 44 1.83 -3.57 -0.61
N THR A 45 2.52 -4.01 -1.67
CA THR A 45 2.10 -5.09 -2.55
C THR A 45 3.22 -6.11 -2.71
N PHE A 46 2.86 -7.37 -2.94
CA PHE A 46 3.78 -8.46 -3.24
C PHE A 46 3.50 -8.94 -4.66
N LEU A 47 4.37 -8.61 -5.59
CA LEU A 47 4.12 -8.87 -7.01
C LEU A 47 4.52 -10.28 -7.44
N GLY A 48 5.40 -10.94 -6.67
CA GLY A 48 5.87 -12.28 -7.00
C GLY A 48 6.71 -12.36 -8.27
N ASN A 49 6.92 -13.58 -8.76
CA ASN A 49 7.67 -13.84 -9.99
C ASN A 49 6.87 -13.59 -11.28
N ASP A 50 5.54 -13.71 -11.17
CA ASP A 50 4.61 -13.54 -12.31
C ASP A 50 4.03 -12.12 -12.33
N ILE A 51 4.95 -11.13 -12.45
CA ILE A 51 4.60 -9.69 -12.40
C ILE A 51 3.59 -9.32 -13.49
N GLU A 52 3.72 -9.92 -14.67
CA GLU A 52 2.86 -9.66 -15.81
C GLU A 52 1.39 -9.97 -15.51
N ASP A 53 1.12 -11.01 -14.73
CA ASP A 53 -0.24 -11.40 -14.32
C ASP A 53 -0.87 -10.39 -13.36
N ARG A 54 -0.04 -9.57 -12.69
CA ARG A 54 -0.47 -8.52 -11.74
C ARG A 54 -0.41 -7.11 -12.30
N GLU A 55 -0.13 -6.96 -13.58
CA GLU A 55 -0.08 -5.64 -14.23
C GLU A 55 -1.42 -4.90 -14.13
N GLY A 56 -2.53 -5.61 -14.36
CA GLY A 56 -3.88 -5.05 -14.24
C GLY A 56 -4.20 -4.57 -12.82
N ASP A 57 -3.79 -5.33 -11.81
CA ASP A 57 -3.95 -5.00 -10.40
C ASP A 57 -3.16 -3.73 -10.04
N ALA A 58 -1.92 -3.65 -10.50
CA ALA A 58 -1.07 -2.48 -10.29
C ALA A 58 -1.64 -1.23 -10.99
N LEU A 59 -2.19 -1.38 -12.20
CA LEU A 59 -2.86 -0.28 -12.91
C LEU A 59 -4.10 0.21 -12.16
N ASN A 60 -4.92 -0.68 -11.59
CA ASN A 60 -6.07 -0.31 -10.76
C ASN A 60 -5.63 0.51 -9.54
N LEU A 61 -4.62 0.04 -8.82
CA LEU A 61 -4.05 0.76 -7.67
C LEU A 61 -3.46 2.11 -8.06
N ASN A 62 -2.76 2.17 -9.20
CA ASN A 62 -2.20 3.41 -9.70
C ASN A 62 -3.29 4.46 -9.99
N GLN A 63 -4.31 4.08 -10.75
CA GLN A 63 -5.38 5.00 -11.14
C GLN A 63 -6.25 5.46 -9.96
N LYS A 64 -6.49 4.58 -8.99
CA LYS A 64 -7.47 4.83 -7.92
C LYS A 64 -6.83 5.39 -6.65
N ILE A 65 -5.61 4.95 -6.31
CA ILE A 65 -4.94 5.32 -5.06
C ILE A 65 -3.70 6.18 -5.33
N TYR A 66 -2.68 5.64 -6.03
CA TYR A 66 -1.40 6.34 -6.20
C TYR A 66 -1.57 7.72 -6.83
N LYS A 67 -2.29 7.82 -7.94
CA LYS A 67 -2.55 9.08 -8.64
C LYS A 67 -3.19 10.16 -7.75
N ARG A 68 -3.95 9.77 -6.73
CA ARG A 68 -4.61 10.72 -5.82
C ARG A 68 -3.69 11.21 -4.71
N PHE A 69 -2.76 10.37 -4.25
CA PHE A 69 -2.01 10.62 -3.03
C PHE A 69 -0.49 10.76 -3.21
N TYR A 70 0.06 10.48 -4.39
CA TYR A 70 1.51 10.48 -4.63
C TYR A 70 2.22 11.82 -4.34
N GLN A 71 1.50 12.92 -4.31
CA GLN A 71 2.04 14.25 -4.00
C GLN A 71 2.16 14.52 -2.50
N PHE A 72 1.54 13.68 -1.65
CA PHE A 72 1.73 13.81 -0.21
C PHE A 72 3.14 13.37 0.17
N LYS A 73 3.80 14.19 0.99
CA LYS A 73 5.20 13.98 1.37
C LYS A 73 5.44 12.63 2.05
N ASP A 74 4.49 12.21 2.89
CA ASP A 74 4.60 11.05 3.75
C ASP A 74 3.80 9.85 3.21
N PHE A 75 3.57 9.81 1.90
CA PHE A 75 2.86 8.74 1.22
C PHE A 75 3.77 8.03 0.21
N GLN A 76 3.77 6.70 0.26
CA GLN A 76 4.56 5.89 -0.66
C GLN A 76 3.85 4.59 -1.04
N PHE A 77 4.21 4.05 -2.20
CA PHE A 77 3.94 2.69 -2.61
C PHE A 77 5.23 1.87 -2.55
N VAL A 78 5.12 0.65 -2.04
CA VAL A 78 6.22 -0.30 -1.94
C VAL A 78 5.76 -1.63 -2.54
N SER A 79 6.32 -1.99 -3.68
CA SER A 79 6.10 -3.28 -4.31
C SER A 79 7.28 -4.20 -4.03
N ILE A 80 7.03 -5.27 -3.30
CA ILE A 80 8.02 -6.30 -2.98
C ILE A 80 8.07 -7.30 -4.14
N VAL A 81 9.28 -7.59 -4.59
CA VAL A 81 9.53 -8.39 -5.80
C VAL A 81 10.68 -9.37 -5.52
N PRO A 82 10.61 -10.63 -5.95
CA PRO A 82 11.76 -11.52 -5.90
C PRO A 82 12.93 -11.02 -6.75
N GLU A 83 14.15 -11.19 -6.24
CA GLU A 83 15.38 -10.90 -7.01
C GLU A 83 15.36 -11.59 -8.38
N GLY A 84 15.98 -10.97 -9.37
CA GLY A 84 16.01 -11.46 -10.76
C GLY A 84 14.86 -10.93 -11.64
N ASN A 85 13.90 -10.17 -11.06
CA ASN A 85 12.79 -9.59 -11.79
C ASN A 85 12.94 -8.07 -12.04
N GLU A 86 14.16 -7.53 -11.98
CA GLU A 86 14.44 -6.08 -12.10
C GLU A 86 13.95 -5.51 -13.43
N LEU A 87 14.15 -6.25 -14.52
CA LEU A 87 13.70 -5.81 -15.85
C LEU A 87 12.17 -5.79 -15.95
N LYS A 88 11.50 -6.82 -15.41
CA LYS A 88 10.03 -6.89 -15.41
C LYS A 88 9.44 -5.75 -14.58
N SER A 89 10.00 -5.46 -13.40
CA SER A 89 9.62 -4.36 -12.54
C SER A 89 9.79 -3.00 -13.23
N LYS A 90 10.91 -2.81 -13.91
CA LYS A 90 11.17 -1.59 -14.68
C LYS A 90 10.12 -1.39 -15.79
N ASN A 91 9.83 -2.44 -16.55
CA ASN A 91 8.83 -2.41 -17.61
C ASN A 91 7.44 -2.08 -17.05
N LEU A 92 7.07 -2.69 -15.91
CA LEU A 92 5.82 -2.37 -15.24
C LEU A 92 5.78 -0.90 -14.80
N LYS A 93 6.84 -0.39 -14.19
CA LYS A 93 6.93 1.01 -13.75
C LYS A 93 6.75 1.99 -14.91
N GLU A 94 7.34 1.71 -16.07
CA GLU A 94 7.19 2.51 -17.28
C GLU A 94 5.74 2.49 -17.81
N LYS A 95 5.08 1.33 -17.80
CA LYS A 95 3.65 1.20 -18.15
C LYS A 95 2.74 1.95 -17.18
N LEU A 96 3.00 1.87 -15.87
CA LEU A 96 2.25 2.59 -14.86
C LEU A 96 2.37 4.11 -15.06
N SER A 97 3.58 4.61 -15.30
CA SER A 97 3.84 6.02 -15.54
C SER A 97 3.10 6.53 -16.78
N SER A 98 3.23 5.81 -17.91
CA SER A 98 2.59 6.20 -19.16
C SER A 98 1.07 6.06 -19.13
N GLY A 99 0.55 5.02 -18.47
CA GLY A 99 -0.89 4.73 -18.41
C GLY A 99 -1.70 5.76 -17.61
N THR A 100 -1.09 6.45 -16.64
CA THR A 100 -1.77 7.44 -15.81
C THR A 100 -1.20 8.85 -15.92
N ASN A 101 -0.11 9.01 -16.69
CA ASN A 101 0.67 10.25 -16.75
C ASN A 101 1.05 10.75 -15.34
N THR A 102 1.57 9.85 -14.51
CA THR A 102 1.90 10.09 -13.11
C THR A 102 3.39 9.93 -12.89
N ASP A 103 3.99 10.85 -12.13
CA ASP A 103 5.36 10.70 -11.64
C ASP A 103 5.43 9.52 -10.65
N MET A 104 6.30 8.56 -10.94
CA MET A 104 6.47 7.33 -10.16
C MET A 104 7.55 7.45 -9.06
N LYS A 105 7.89 8.66 -8.64
CA LYS A 105 8.97 8.93 -7.67
C LYS A 105 8.74 8.31 -6.28
N ASN A 106 7.47 8.18 -5.87
CA ASN A 106 7.08 7.62 -4.57
C ASN A 106 6.55 6.19 -4.68
N TRP A 107 6.80 5.51 -5.80
CA TRP A 107 6.52 4.08 -5.95
C TRP A 107 7.82 3.31 -6.11
N TYR A 108 8.19 2.57 -5.07
CA TYR A 108 9.42 1.81 -4.98
C TYR A 108 9.21 0.34 -5.28
N PHE A 109 10.08 -0.24 -6.09
CA PHE A 109 10.13 -1.67 -6.35
C PHE A 109 11.36 -2.20 -5.62
N ILE A 110 11.14 -3.03 -4.59
CA ILE A 110 12.20 -3.54 -3.72
C ILE A 110 12.38 -5.01 -4.01
N HIS A 111 13.58 -5.36 -4.49
CA HIS A 111 13.94 -6.72 -4.85
C HIS A 111 14.60 -7.40 -3.66
N LEU A 112 14.05 -8.53 -3.23
CA LEU A 112 14.49 -9.26 -2.07
C LEU A 112 14.66 -10.76 -2.40
N PRO A 113 15.57 -11.45 -1.69
CA PRO A 113 15.61 -12.92 -1.72
C PRO A 113 14.28 -13.52 -1.22
N ASP A 114 13.89 -14.66 -1.76
CA ASP A 114 12.62 -15.35 -1.44
C ASP A 114 12.40 -15.50 0.07
N SER A 115 13.44 -15.91 0.79
CA SER A 115 13.37 -16.09 2.25
C SER A 115 13.05 -14.79 3.01
N LYS A 116 13.49 -13.65 2.50
CA LYS A 116 13.21 -12.34 3.09
C LYS A 116 11.78 -11.88 2.79
N ILE A 117 11.28 -12.19 1.58
CA ILE A 117 9.89 -11.94 1.22
C ILE A 117 8.95 -12.73 2.12
N ILE A 118 9.21 -14.02 2.28
CA ILE A 118 8.42 -14.91 3.16
C ILE A 118 8.45 -14.40 4.60
N SER A 119 9.62 -14.02 5.11
CA SER A 119 9.75 -13.48 6.46
C SER A 119 8.97 -12.19 6.66
N LEU A 120 9.10 -11.24 5.72
CA LEU A 120 8.38 -9.97 5.75
C LEU A 120 6.87 -10.20 5.68
N TYR A 121 6.42 -11.08 4.78
CA TYR A 121 5.00 -11.40 4.64
C TYR A 121 4.42 -12.05 5.91
N ASN A 122 5.12 -13.02 6.48
CA ASN A 122 4.69 -13.68 7.73
C ASN A 122 4.60 -12.70 8.90
N ASN A 123 5.44 -11.68 8.91
CA ASN A 123 5.40 -10.63 9.93
C ASN A 123 4.13 -9.76 9.85
N LEU A 124 3.46 -9.69 8.70
CA LEU A 124 2.15 -9.03 8.60
C LEU A 124 1.06 -9.76 9.40
N SER A 125 1.24 -11.04 9.69
CA SER A 125 0.32 -11.87 10.48
C SER A 125 -1.12 -11.86 9.96
N THR A 126 -1.28 -11.92 8.64
CA THR A 126 -2.59 -11.91 7.99
C THR A 126 -3.19 -13.31 7.86
N ASN A 127 -4.48 -13.39 7.57
CA ASN A 127 -5.16 -14.64 7.21
C ASN A 127 -5.18 -14.91 5.69
N ILE A 128 -4.48 -14.10 4.91
CA ILE A 128 -4.36 -14.25 3.46
C ILE A 128 -3.09 -15.08 3.17
N GLU A 129 -3.17 -16.03 2.27
CA GLU A 129 -2.02 -16.86 1.90
C GLU A 129 -1.19 -16.20 0.81
N LEU A 130 0.15 -16.19 0.99
CA LEU A 130 1.09 -15.80 -0.05
C LEU A 130 1.10 -16.86 -1.15
N GLY A 131 1.03 -16.45 -2.41
CA GLY A 131 1.08 -17.37 -3.53
C GLY A 131 2.41 -18.10 -3.67
N ASN A 132 2.41 -19.22 -4.37
CA ASN A 132 3.64 -20.03 -4.59
C ASN A 132 4.70 -19.27 -5.38
N ASP A 133 4.30 -18.28 -6.17
CA ASP A 133 5.18 -17.35 -6.89
C ASP A 133 5.67 -16.18 -6.03
N LEU A 134 5.36 -16.16 -4.73
CA LEU A 134 5.64 -15.10 -3.76
C LEU A 134 4.87 -13.79 -4.01
N GLY A 135 3.74 -13.89 -4.69
CA GLY A 135 2.85 -12.76 -4.95
C GLY A 135 1.42 -13.04 -4.52
N LEU A 136 0.62 -11.99 -4.45
CA LEU A 136 -0.81 -12.07 -4.19
C LEU A 136 -1.52 -10.80 -4.68
N PRO A 137 -2.82 -10.89 -5.01
CA PRO A 137 -3.58 -9.77 -5.56
C PRO A 137 -4.19 -8.88 -4.47
N TYR A 138 -3.43 -8.60 -3.40
CA TYR A 138 -3.88 -7.75 -2.30
C TYR A 138 -2.87 -6.64 -2.01
N ALA A 139 -3.39 -5.47 -1.66
CA ALA A 139 -2.61 -4.35 -1.16
C ALA A 139 -2.86 -4.15 0.33
N PHE A 140 -1.81 -3.80 1.07
CA PHE A 140 -1.83 -3.59 2.52
C PHE A 140 -1.52 -2.14 2.86
N ILE A 141 -2.13 -1.60 3.91
CA ILE A 141 -1.84 -0.25 4.42
C ILE A 141 -1.00 -0.39 5.68
N ILE A 142 0.23 0.12 5.64
CA ILE A 142 1.10 0.25 6.82
C ILE A 142 1.21 1.73 7.15
N ASP A 143 0.92 2.08 8.40
CA ASP A 143 0.94 3.46 8.87
C ASP A 143 2.34 3.94 9.29
N LYS A 144 2.43 5.20 9.71
CA LYS A 144 3.69 5.84 10.13
C LYS A 144 4.35 5.20 11.34
N SER A 145 3.60 4.46 12.15
CA SER A 145 4.11 3.70 13.31
C SER A 145 4.52 2.28 12.94
N LYS A 146 4.50 1.94 11.66
CA LYS A 146 4.72 0.57 11.16
C LYS A 146 3.66 -0.42 11.63
N ALA A 147 2.42 0.01 11.76
CA ALA A 147 1.29 -0.85 12.08
C ALA A 147 0.49 -1.17 10.82
N LEU A 148 0.11 -2.44 10.64
CA LEU A 148 -0.84 -2.85 9.61
C LEU A 148 -2.22 -2.38 9.99
N ARG A 149 -2.83 -1.58 9.12
CA ARG A 149 -4.18 -1.07 9.25
C ARG A 149 -5.14 -1.81 8.34
N GLY A 150 -6.37 -1.98 8.78
CA GLY A 150 -7.43 -2.60 8.01
C GLY A 150 -8.77 -2.41 8.69
N ARG A 151 -9.72 -3.29 8.42
CA ARG A 151 -11.06 -3.21 8.99
C ARG A 151 -11.34 -4.39 9.89
N ASP A 152 -12.11 -4.12 10.94
CA ASP A 152 -12.67 -5.13 11.85
C ASP A 152 -14.13 -4.72 12.07
N ASP A 153 -15.01 -5.27 11.26
CA ASP A 153 -16.43 -4.96 11.22
C ASP A 153 -17.27 -6.26 11.21
N ASP A 154 -18.59 -6.11 11.03
CA ASP A 154 -19.53 -7.23 11.08
C ASP A 154 -19.26 -8.28 9.97
N ASP A 155 -18.58 -7.90 8.89
CA ASP A 155 -18.17 -8.81 7.81
C ASP A 155 -16.85 -9.56 8.13
N GLY A 156 -16.22 -9.24 9.27
CA GLY A 156 -14.97 -9.83 9.75
C GLY A 156 -13.74 -8.96 9.54
N ILE A 157 -12.58 -9.55 9.81
CA ILE A 157 -11.31 -8.82 9.72
C ILE A 157 -10.82 -8.78 8.27
N LYS A 158 -10.61 -7.56 7.77
CA LYS A 158 -10.04 -7.29 6.44
C LYS A 158 -8.62 -6.78 6.57
N PHE A 159 -7.64 -7.66 6.33
CA PHE A 159 -6.21 -7.33 6.41
C PHE A 159 -5.69 -6.59 5.19
N GLY A 160 -6.23 -6.89 4.01
CA GLY A 160 -5.80 -6.33 2.74
C GLY A 160 -6.96 -6.05 1.81
N TYR A 161 -6.69 -5.30 0.75
CA TYR A 161 -7.68 -4.85 -0.24
C TYR A 161 -7.42 -5.56 -1.56
N ASP A 162 -8.46 -6.16 -2.13
CA ASP A 162 -8.36 -6.88 -3.39
C ASP A 162 -8.10 -5.92 -4.56
N SER A 163 -6.88 -5.95 -5.08
CA SER A 163 -6.42 -5.07 -6.16
C SER A 163 -7.08 -5.35 -7.52
N ARG A 164 -7.71 -6.52 -7.67
CA ARG A 164 -8.51 -6.88 -8.85
C ARG A 164 -9.88 -6.20 -8.82
N SER A 165 -10.37 -5.87 -7.63
CA SER A 165 -11.69 -5.31 -7.41
C SER A 165 -11.65 -3.79 -7.37
N VAL A 166 -12.05 -3.13 -8.46
CA VAL A 166 -12.21 -1.67 -8.49
C VAL A 166 -13.22 -1.19 -7.44
N ALA A 167 -14.23 -2.01 -7.13
CA ALA A 167 -15.21 -1.70 -6.09
C ALA A 167 -14.58 -1.72 -4.70
N ASP A 168 -13.75 -2.71 -4.37
CA ASP A 168 -13.06 -2.77 -3.08
C ASP A 168 -12.08 -1.61 -2.90
N ILE A 169 -11.34 -1.27 -3.96
CA ILE A 169 -10.42 -0.13 -3.94
C ILE A 169 -11.18 1.18 -3.72
N ASN A 170 -12.26 1.41 -4.45
CA ASN A 170 -13.01 2.68 -4.38
C ASN A 170 -13.85 2.82 -3.10
N ASN A 171 -14.50 1.74 -2.65
CA ASN A 171 -15.47 1.81 -1.56
C ASN A 171 -14.83 1.62 -0.19
N ASN A 172 -13.67 0.96 -0.14
CA ASN A 172 -12.99 0.62 1.10
C ASN A 172 -11.60 1.28 1.18
N MET A 173 -10.66 0.84 0.32
CA MET A 173 -9.26 1.24 0.42
C MET A 173 -9.05 2.76 0.32
N LEU A 174 -9.77 3.42 -0.60
CA LEU A 174 -9.64 4.86 -0.81
C LEU A 174 -9.95 5.66 0.44
N ASP A 175 -11.03 5.32 1.14
CA ASP A 175 -11.43 6.01 2.36
C ASP A 175 -10.49 5.67 3.52
N ASP A 176 -10.02 4.44 3.60
CA ASP A 176 -9.09 4.01 4.64
C ASP A 176 -7.72 4.68 4.50
N VAL A 177 -7.22 4.87 3.27
CA VAL A 177 -6.00 5.67 3.02
C VAL A 177 -6.20 7.12 3.44
N LYS A 178 -7.35 7.74 3.15
CA LYS A 178 -7.66 9.10 3.61
C LYS A 178 -7.64 9.19 5.15
N ILE A 179 -8.25 8.21 5.83
CA ILE A 179 -8.26 8.16 7.29
C ILE A 179 -6.83 8.09 7.84
N CYS A 180 -5.98 7.23 7.28
CA CYS A 180 -4.57 7.13 7.69
C CYS A 180 -3.81 8.43 7.48
N LEU A 181 -4.01 9.11 6.36
CA LEU A 181 -3.37 10.39 6.05
C LEU A 181 -3.82 11.50 7.01
N LEU A 182 -5.10 11.51 7.43
CA LEU A 182 -5.63 12.50 8.35
C LEU A 182 -5.04 12.37 9.76
N TYR A 183 -5.11 11.16 10.32
CA TYR A 183 -4.66 10.94 11.71
C TYR A 183 -3.17 11.15 11.93
N THR A 184 -2.37 11.07 10.89
CA THR A 184 -0.93 11.31 10.96
C THR A 184 -0.54 12.77 10.80
N SER A 185 -1.43 13.62 10.27
CA SER A 185 -1.21 15.07 10.26
C SER A 185 -1.49 15.71 11.61
N ASP A 186 -2.46 15.19 12.38
CA ASP A 186 -2.85 15.76 13.68
C ASP A 186 -1.86 15.39 14.81
N ALA A 187 -1.13 14.27 14.68
CA ALA A 187 -0.10 13.88 15.66
C ALA A 187 1.22 14.68 15.55
N ALA A 188 1.39 15.48 14.51
CA ALA A 188 2.58 16.31 14.31
C ALA A 188 2.42 17.73 14.88
N ASP A 189 1.21 18.12 15.32
CA ASP A 189 0.88 19.45 15.84
C ASP A 189 0.67 19.47 17.39
N GLU A 190 0.93 18.35 18.09
CA GLU A 190 1.05 18.27 19.55
C GLU A 190 2.52 18.10 19.94
#